data_01949aad53fe7eb24cec40616177246f
#
_entry.id   01949aad53fe7eb24cec40616177246f
#
_cell.length_a   1.000
_cell.length_b   1.000
_cell.length_c   1.000
_cell.angle_alpha   90.00
_cell.angle_beta   90.00
_cell.angle_gamma   90.00
#
_symmetry.space_group_name_H-M   'P 1'
#
loop_
_entity.id
_entity.type
_entity.pdbx_description
1 polymer ?
#
loop_
_entity_poly.entity_id
_entity_poly.type
_entity_poly.pdbx_seq_one_letter_code
_entity_poly.pdbx_strand_id
1 'polypeptide(L)'
;MAAGFTCMAAASLLNSQYTLAWSASNYYHSELLMGVGQSFAFIGLVSTIVLQAVFTGGLSKPQAALTFSAFFHTVRLFGGQLGVAFMTHFIAVREQLHSNLIGLHVQQGNWIDDAALTQLAAGLSAKSSGLTAATGRAVGLIGGRVRLQAYTLTFIDGFHLVAWACVAALLLIALLRQSPLNYRELSFPDSDTSTPHKENL
;
A
#
# COMPACT_ATOMS: atom_id res chain seq x y z
N MET A 1 0.82 14.95 -7.65
CA MET A 1 0.14 14.27 -6.52
C MET A 1 -1.12 13.52 -6.95
N ALA A 2 -2.19 14.18 -7.44
CA ALA A 2 -3.45 13.51 -7.77
C ALA A 2 -3.27 12.33 -8.73
N ALA A 3 -2.54 12.50 -9.83
CA ALA A 3 -2.23 11.41 -10.77
C ALA A 3 -1.54 10.22 -10.09
N GLY A 4 -0.63 10.48 -9.14
CA GLY A 4 0.04 9.43 -8.37
C GLY A 4 -0.94 8.60 -7.54
N PHE A 5 -1.81 9.25 -6.76
CA PHE A 5 -2.83 8.56 -5.96
C PHE A 5 -3.87 7.84 -6.83
N THR A 6 -4.22 8.39 -8.00
CA THR A 6 -5.11 7.70 -8.95
C THR A 6 -4.47 6.42 -9.47
N CYS A 7 -3.19 6.44 -9.86
CA CYS A 7 -2.46 5.23 -10.28
C CYS A 7 -2.37 4.20 -9.16
N MET A 8 -2.09 4.63 -7.92
CA MET A 8 -2.03 3.74 -6.76
C MET A 8 -3.39 3.11 -6.45
N ALA A 9 -4.49 3.89 -6.52
CA ALA A 9 -5.84 3.36 -6.35
C ALA A 9 -6.18 2.32 -7.42
N ALA A 10 -5.89 2.62 -8.68
CA ALA A 10 -6.11 1.69 -9.78
C ALA A 10 -5.28 0.40 -9.63
N ALA A 11 -4.01 0.50 -9.27
CA ALA A 11 -3.14 -0.64 -9.02
C ALA A 11 -3.67 -1.50 -7.86
N SER A 12 -4.13 -0.88 -6.77
CA SER A 12 -4.70 -1.59 -5.62
C SER A 12 -5.99 -2.31 -5.99
N LEU A 13 -6.86 -1.70 -6.81
CA LEU A 13 -8.08 -2.35 -7.30
C LEU A 13 -7.76 -3.53 -8.26
N LEU A 14 -6.73 -3.42 -9.09
CA LEU A 14 -6.27 -4.55 -9.90
C LEU A 14 -5.75 -5.69 -9.01
N ASN A 15 -4.95 -5.37 -8.00
CA ASN A 15 -4.44 -6.36 -7.06
C ASN A 15 -5.55 -6.98 -6.17
N SER A 16 -6.68 -6.30 -5.97
CA SER A 16 -7.81 -6.87 -5.21
C SER A 16 -8.52 -8.02 -5.92
N GLN A 17 -8.25 -8.23 -7.22
CA GLN A 17 -8.75 -9.39 -7.99
C GLN A 17 -7.87 -10.65 -7.84
N TYR A 18 -6.98 -10.65 -6.87
CA TYR A 18 -6.05 -11.72 -6.56
C TYR A 18 -6.74 -13.07 -6.35
N THR A 19 -6.18 -14.12 -6.94
CA THR A 19 -6.61 -15.50 -6.74
C THR A 19 -5.42 -16.40 -6.45
N LEU A 20 -5.66 -17.57 -5.83
CA LEU A 20 -4.62 -18.57 -5.56
C LEU A 20 -3.91 -19.08 -6.82
N ALA A 21 -4.53 -18.92 -7.99
CA ALA A 21 -3.98 -19.35 -9.29
C ALA A 21 -3.03 -18.33 -9.91
N TRP A 22 -2.87 -17.13 -9.31
CA TRP A 22 -1.99 -16.10 -9.86
C TRP A 22 -0.52 -16.50 -9.70
N SER A 23 0.23 -16.32 -10.78
CA SER A 23 1.69 -16.42 -10.80
C SER A 23 2.33 -15.06 -10.63
N ALA A 24 3.63 -15.02 -10.35
CA ALA A 24 4.39 -13.77 -10.20
C ALA A 24 4.25 -12.84 -11.43
N SER A 25 4.08 -13.42 -12.64
CA SER A 25 3.92 -12.65 -13.87
C SER A 25 2.63 -11.82 -13.92
N ASN A 26 1.58 -12.23 -13.21
CA ASN A 26 0.29 -11.53 -13.20
C ASN A 26 0.36 -10.19 -12.44
N TYR A 27 1.37 -10.04 -11.57
CA TYR A 27 1.57 -8.82 -10.78
C TYR A 27 2.36 -7.73 -11.50
N TYR A 28 3.09 -8.03 -12.58
CA TYR A 28 3.98 -7.06 -13.21
C TYR A 28 3.31 -5.73 -13.57
N HIS A 29 2.12 -5.78 -14.15
CA HIS A 29 1.42 -4.57 -14.59
C HIS A 29 0.93 -3.73 -13.41
N SER A 30 0.36 -4.37 -12.40
CA SER A 30 -0.16 -3.68 -11.21
C SER A 30 0.97 -3.14 -10.34
N GLU A 31 2.08 -3.88 -10.18
CA GLU A 31 3.26 -3.43 -9.44
C GLU A 31 3.98 -2.28 -10.13
N LEU A 32 4.11 -2.34 -11.47
CA LEU A 32 4.66 -1.22 -12.24
C LEU A 32 3.80 0.04 -12.10
N LEU A 33 2.47 -0.12 -12.19
CA LEU A 33 1.53 1.00 -11.99
C LEU A 33 1.60 1.54 -10.56
N MET A 34 1.73 0.67 -9.55
CA MET A 34 1.91 1.05 -8.16
C MET A 34 3.21 1.84 -7.96
N GLY A 35 4.34 1.35 -8.51
CA GLY A 35 5.64 2.02 -8.41
C GLY A 35 5.66 3.40 -9.07
N VAL A 36 5.08 3.52 -10.27
CA VAL A 36 4.92 4.81 -10.95
C VAL A 36 4.03 5.73 -10.12
N GLY A 37 2.88 5.24 -9.64
CA GLY A 37 1.96 6.00 -8.81
C GLY A 37 2.61 6.53 -7.54
N GLN A 38 3.35 5.68 -6.84
CA GLN A 38 4.07 6.04 -5.62
C GLN A 38 5.13 7.11 -5.87
N SER A 39 5.88 7.00 -6.98
CA SER A 39 6.90 7.98 -7.37
C SER A 39 6.28 9.35 -7.63
N PHE A 40 5.20 9.41 -8.41
CA PHE A 40 4.48 10.65 -8.69
C PHE A 40 3.83 11.27 -7.44
N ALA A 41 3.26 10.44 -6.56
CA ALA A 41 2.69 10.91 -5.30
C ALA A 41 3.78 11.53 -4.41
N PHE A 42 4.92 10.84 -4.27
CA PHE A 42 6.04 11.29 -3.44
C PHE A 42 6.68 12.58 -3.97
N ILE A 43 7.03 12.62 -5.26
CA ILE A 43 7.63 13.82 -5.88
C ILE A 43 6.65 14.99 -5.77
N GLY A 44 5.38 14.78 -6.06
CA GLY A 44 4.36 15.82 -5.96
C GLY A 44 4.18 16.34 -4.53
N LEU A 45 4.24 15.47 -3.52
CA LEU A 45 4.16 15.83 -2.11
C LEU A 45 5.37 16.70 -1.70
N VAL A 46 6.58 16.18 -1.95
CA VAL A 46 7.83 16.87 -1.60
C VAL A 46 7.92 18.23 -2.29
N SER A 47 7.63 18.27 -3.59
CA SER A 47 7.67 19.53 -4.36
C SER A 47 6.69 20.56 -3.80
N THR A 48 5.49 20.16 -3.42
CA THR A 48 4.49 21.08 -2.85
C THR A 48 4.97 21.63 -1.51
N ILE A 49 5.51 20.78 -0.63
CA ILE A 49 5.99 21.17 0.69
C ILE A 49 7.20 22.10 0.57
N VAL A 50 8.17 21.77 -0.28
CA VAL A 50 9.37 22.59 -0.50
C VAL A 50 8.99 23.94 -1.10
N LEU A 51 8.12 23.93 -2.10
CA LEU A 51 7.66 25.17 -2.73
C LEU A 51 6.97 26.09 -1.72
N GLN A 52 6.10 25.55 -0.89
CA GLN A 52 5.44 26.31 0.16
C GLN A 52 6.44 26.86 1.20
N ALA A 53 7.43 26.07 1.59
CA ALA A 53 8.49 26.51 2.51
C ALA A 53 9.35 27.65 1.91
N VAL A 54 9.61 27.63 0.60
CA VAL A 54 10.29 28.72 -0.11
C VAL A 54 9.43 29.98 -0.10
N PHE A 55 8.16 29.91 -0.48
CA PHE A 55 7.26 31.06 -0.54
C PHE A 55 6.99 31.71 0.82
N THR A 56 6.91 30.93 1.89
CA THR A 56 6.73 31.46 3.24
C THR A 56 8.03 32.00 3.86
N GLY A 57 9.16 31.98 3.12
CA GLY A 57 10.46 32.40 3.62
C GLY A 57 11.06 31.46 4.67
N GLY A 58 10.44 30.28 4.86
CA GLY A 58 10.89 29.30 5.84
C GLY A 58 12.28 28.72 5.55
N LEU A 59 12.77 28.80 4.33
CA LEU A 59 14.12 28.35 3.93
C LEU A 59 15.14 29.49 3.84
N SER A 60 14.76 30.73 4.11
CA SER A 60 15.65 31.90 4.00
C SER A 60 16.78 31.91 5.04
N LYS A 61 16.59 31.21 6.17
CA LYS A 61 17.58 31.09 7.24
C LYS A 61 18.08 29.65 7.33
N PRO A 62 19.42 29.41 7.44
CA PRO A 62 19.98 28.05 7.51
C PRO A 62 19.40 27.22 8.66
N GLN A 63 19.15 27.86 9.79
CA GLN A 63 18.54 27.19 10.97
C GLN A 63 17.12 26.70 10.70
N ALA A 64 16.30 27.49 9.98
CA ALA A 64 14.94 27.12 9.61
C ALA A 64 14.91 25.94 8.62
N ALA A 65 15.84 25.94 7.67
CA ALA A 65 16.00 24.84 6.72
C ALA A 65 16.37 23.52 7.41
N LEU A 66 17.27 23.55 8.41
CA LEU A 66 17.63 22.37 9.20
C LEU A 66 16.44 21.86 10.02
N THR A 67 15.72 22.75 10.70
CA THR A 67 14.52 22.39 11.48
C THR A 67 13.45 21.78 10.59
N PHE A 68 13.20 22.36 9.41
CA PHE A 68 12.25 21.85 8.43
C PHE A 68 12.65 20.44 7.96
N SER A 69 13.93 20.25 7.60
CA SER A 69 14.43 18.94 7.15
C SER A 69 14.30 17.88 8.26
N ALA A 70 14.68 18.21 9.50
CA ALA A 70 14.56 17.30 10.63
C ALA A 70 13.10 16.94 10.90
N PHE A 71 12.18 17.90 10.90
CA PHE A 71 10.75 17.67 11.07
C PHE A 71 10.20 16.77 9.95
N PHE A 72 10.52 17.06 8.69
CA PHE A 72 10.07 16.27 7.54
C PHE A 72 10.53 14.81 7.63
N HIS A 73 11.80 14.57 7.95
CA HIS A 73 12.32 13.21 8.12
C HIS A 73 11.67 12.50 9.30
N THR A 74 11.45 13.18 10.41
CA THR A 74 10.80 12.62 11.59
C THR A 74 9.38 12.18 11.25
N VAL A 75 8.57 13.05 10.65
CA VAL A 75 7.19 12.72 10.25
C VAL A 75 7.15 11.57 9.26
N ARG A 76 8.07 11.53 8.30
CA ARG A 76 8.18 10.43 7.33
C ARG A 76 8.50 9.10 7.99
N LEU A 77 9.46 9.07 8.91
CA LEU A 77 9.86 7.84 9.61
C LEU A 77 8.74 7.35 10.53
N PHE A 78 8.18 8.23 11.37
CA PHE A 78 7.07 7.87 12.25
C PHE A 78 5.84 7.42 11.46
N GLY A 79 5.46 8.15 10.41
CA GLY A 79 4.35 7.79 9.55
C GLY A 79 4.55 6.43 8.89
N GLY A 80 5.77 6.14 8.42
CA GLY A 80 6.12 4.83 7.87
C GLY A 80 5.97 3.70 8.90
N GLN A 81 6.50 3.87 10.09
CA GLN A 81 6.40 2.87 11.17
C GLN A 81 4.96 2.64 11.62
N LEU A 82 4.18 3.71 11.79
CA LEU A 82 2.75 3.60 12.10
C LEU A 82 1.99 2.87 11.00
N GLY A 83 2.28 3.18 9.73
CA GLY A 83 1.66 2.49 8.59
C GLY A 83 1.96 1.00 8.57
N VAL A 84 3.22 0.61 8.80
CA VAL A 84 3.63 -0.81 8.88
C VAL A 84 2.96 -1.51 10.07
N ALA A 85 2.98 -0.90 11.25
CA ALA A 85 2.36 -1.47 12.45
C ALA A 85 0.85 -1.66 12.27
N PHE A 86 0.16 -0.64 11.72
CA PHE A 86 -1.27 -0.71 11.41
C PHE A 86 -1.57 -1.84 10.43
N MET A 87 -0.81 -1.92 9.31
CA MET A 87 -1.04 -2.93 8.28
C MET A 87 -0.76 -4.34 8.78
N THR A 88 0.29 -4.52 9.58
CA THR A 88 0.60 -5.81 10.21
C THR A 88 -0.52 -6.27 11.14
N HIS A 89 -1.03 -5.37 11.98
CA HIS A 89 -2.15 -5.66 12.87
C HIS A 89 -3.44 -5.97 12.07
N PHE A 90 -3.75 -5.16 11.06
CA PHE A 90 -4.89 -5.37 10.17
C PHE A 90 -4.86 -6.75 9.52
N ILE A 91 -3.70 -7.15 8.94
CA ILE A 91 -3.53 -8.45 8.30
C ILE A 91 -3.74 -9.57 9.32
N ALA A 92 -3.18 -9.47 10.53
CA ALA A 92 -3.32 -10.49 11.56
C ALA A 92 -4.79 -10.68 11.99
N VAL A 93 -5.52 -9.57 12.24
CA VAL A 93 -6.94 -9.62 12.62
C VAL A 93 -7.81 -10.18 11.51
N ARG A 94 -7.58 -9.76 10.26
CA ARG A 94 -8.34 -10.23 9.11
C ARG A 94 -8.07 -11.70 8.79
N GLU A 95 -6.80 -12.14 8.86
CA GLU A 95 -6.45 -13.55 8.70
C GLU A 95 -7.18 -14.43 9.72
N GLN A 96 -7.19 -14.01 10.98
CA GLN A 96 -7.88 -14.75 12.03
C GLN A 96 -9.39 -14.81 11.80
N LEU A 97 -9.99 -13.69 11.33
CA LEU A 97 -11.42 -13.65 10.99
C LEU A 97 -11.74 -14.60 9.83
N HIS A 98 -10.98 -14.52 8.73
CA HIS A 98 -11.21 -15.39 7.57
C HIS A 98 -10.93 -16.85 7.88
N SER A 99 -9.88 -17.16 8.64
CA SER A 99 -9.59 -18.53 9.11
C SER A 99 -10.73 -19.11 9.92
N ASN A 100 -11.30 -18.32 10.83
CA ASN A 100 -12.44 -18.75 11.63
C ASN A 100 -13.69 -18.97 10.77
N LEU A 101 -14.00 -18.04 9.84
CA LEU A 101 -15.15 -18.15 8.95
C LEU A 101 -15.04 -19.37 8.03
N ILE A 102 -13.87 -19.62 7.44
CA ILE A 102 -13.65 -20.81 6.60
C ILE A 102 -13.68 -22.07 7.46
N GLY A 103 -13.10 -22.04 8.66
CA GLY A 103 -13.09 -23.13 9.62
C GLY A 103 -14.50 -23.57 10.06
N LEU A 104 -15.47 -22.65 10.14
CA LEU A 104 -16.87 -23.00 10.42
C LEU A 104 -17.51 -23.84 9.32
N HIS A 105 -17.04 -23.74 8.08
CA HIS A 105 -17.54 -24.53 6.94
C HIS A 105 -16.86 -25.89 6.85
N VAL A 106 -15.66 -26.05 7.47
CA VAL A 106 -14.91 -27.32 7.55
C VAL A 106 -15.16 -27.95 8.92
N GLN A 107 -16.43 -28.20 9.26
CA GLN A 107 -16.79 -28.86 10.54
C GLN A 107 -16.75 -30.36 10.41
N GLN A 108 -16.31 -31.02 11.48
CA GLN A 108 -16.43 -32.48 11.59
C GLN A 108 -17.91 -32.89 11.48
N GLY A 109 -18.19 -33.89 10.62
CA GLY A 109 -19.55 -34.38 10.35
C GLY A 109 -20.18 -33.85 9.06
N ASN A 110 -19.51 -32.97 8.32
CA ASN A 110 -19.89 -32.64 6.96
C ASN A 110 -19.40 -33.79 6.04
N TRP A 111 -20.33 -34.53 5.43
CA TRP A 111 -20.01 -35.70 4.62
C TRP A 111 -19.06 -35.43 3.44
N ILE A 112 -19.05 -34.18 2.93
CA ILE A 112 -18.14 -33.75 1.85
C ILE A 112 -16.72 -33.65 2.38
N ASP A 113 -16.55 -33.07 3.57
CA ASP A 113 -15.24 -32.88 4.20
C ASP A 113 -14.67 -34.22 4.68
N ASP A 114 -15.52 -35.11 5.22
CA ASP A 114 -15.15 -36.46 5.64
C ASP A 114 -14.75 -37.34 4.44
N ALA A 115 -15.45 -37.23 3.30
CA ALA A 115 -15.10 -37.93 2.08
C ALA A 115 -13.75 -37.41 1.51
N ALA A 116 -13.53 -36.10 1.47
CA ALA A 116 -12.27 -35.48 1.03
C ALA A 116 -11.10 -35.89 1.95
N LEU A 117 -11.32 -35.89 3.25
CA LEU A 117 -10.33 -36.28 4.25
C LEU A 117 -9.96 -37.79 4.10
N THR A 118 -10.95 -38.65 3.91
CA THR A 118 -10.74 -40.10 3.68
C THR A 118 -9.98 -40.34 2.38
N GLN A 119 -10.33 -39.66 1.31
CA GLN A 119 -9.65 -39.77 0.02
C GLN A 119 -8.19 -39.28 0.08
N LEU A 120 -7.94 -38.18 0.77
CA LEU A 120 -6.59 -37.66 1.01
C LEU A 120 -5.78 -38.64 1.90
N ALA A 121 -6.38 -39.15 2.97
CA ALA A 121 -5.72 -40.10 3.86
C ALA A 121 -5.39 -41.41 3.12
N ALA A 122 -6.29 -41.90 2.28
CA ALA A 122 -6.06 -43.10 1.44
C ALA A 122 -4.89 -42.85 0.46
N GLY A 123 -4.81 -41.68 -0.19
CA GLY A 123 -3.70 -41.32 -1.07
C GLY A 123 -2.37 -41.17 -0.34
N LEU A 124 -2.39 -40.77 0.93
CA LEU A 124 -1.19 -40.63 1.75
C LEU A 124 -0.78 -41.92 2.46
N SER A 125 -1.67 -42.88 2.59
CA SER A 125 -1.40 -44.16 3.28
C SER A 125 -0.25 -44.95 2.66
N ALA A 126 -0.09 -44.87 1.33
CA ALA A 126 1.00 -45.49 0.59
C ALA A 126 2.41 -44.92 0.93
N LYS A 127 2.47 -43.70 1.52
CA LYS A 127 3.70 -42.98 1.87
C LYS A 127 3.88 -42.76 3.38
N SER A 128 2.99 -43.30 4.20
CA SER A 128 3.02 -43.11 5.65
C SER A 128 3.02 -44.44 6.38
N SER A 129 3.59 -44.47 7.59
CA SER A 129 3.78 -45.64 8.42
C SER A 129 2.51 -46.11 9.14
N GLY A 130 1.30 -45.75 8.66
CA GLY A 130 0.03 -46.18 9.20
C GLY A 130 -1.11 -45.19 8.90
N LEU A 131 -2.35 -45.71 9.05
CA LEU A 131 -3.57 -44.91 8.75
C LEU A 131 -3.70 -43.65 9.62
N THR A 132 -3.36 -43.76 10.91
CA THR A 132 -3.42 -42.64 11.85
C THR A 132 -2.45 -41.49 11.45
N ALA A 133 -1.24 -41.84 11.00
CA ALA A 133 -0.28 -40.87 10.51
C ALA A 133 -0.72 -40.23 9.18
N ALA A 134 -1.37 -41.02 8.31
CA ALA A 134 -1.94 -40.53 7.06
C ALA A 134 -3.09 -39.52 7.30
N THR A 135 -3.98 -39.84 8.24
CA THR A 135 -5.09 -38.95 8.63
C THR A 135 -4.58 -37.66 9.23
N GLY A 136 -3.60 -37.72 10.13
CA GLY A 136 -2.98 -36.52 10.70
C GLY A 136 -2.34 -35.61 9.65
N ARG A 137 -1.68 -36.16 8.63
CA ARG A 137 -1.15 -35.41 7.49
C ARG A 137 -2.24 -34.82 6.61
N ALA A 138 -3.33 -35.56 6.37
CA ALA A 138 -4.47 -35.04 5.59
C ALA A 138 -5.14 -33.86 6.27
N VAL A 139 -5.36 -33.91 7.60
CA VAL A 139 -5.87 -32.79 8.39
C VAL A 139 -4.92 -31.58 8.30
N GLY A 140 -3.62 -31.80 8.44
CA GLY A 140 -2.62 -30.74 8.30
C GLY A 140 -2.64 -30.07 6.92
N LEU A 141 -2.83 -30.83 5.84
CA LEU A 141 -2.95 -30.29 4.48
C LEU A 141 -4.24 -29.48 4.28
N ILE A 142 -5.37 -29.94 4.83
CA ILE A 142 -6.62 -29.17 4.78
C ILE A 142 -6.47 -27.88 5.58
N GLY A 143 -5.94 -27.93 6.80
CA GLY A 143 -5.67 -26.74 7.61
C GLY A 143 -4.73 -25.74 6.90
N GLY A 144 -3.70 -26.24 6.22
CA GLY A 144 -2.81 -25.42 5.41
C GLY A 144 -3.52 -24.72 4.25
N ARG A 145 -4.45 -25.41 3.57
CA ARG A 145 -5.27 -24.82 2.49
C ARG A 145 -6.23 -23.75 3.01
N VAL A 146 -6.90 -24.01 4.13
CA VAL A 146 -7.78 -23.03 4.80
C VAL A 146 -7.01 -21.77 5.12
N ARG A 147 -5.83 -21.92 5.72
CA ARG A 147 -4.96 -20.78 6.07
C ARG A 147 -4.50 -20.00 4.84
N LEU A 148 -4.13 -20.71 3.77
CA LEU A 148 -3.71 -20.07 2.51
C LEU A 148 -4.86 -19.26 1.89
N GLN A 149 -6.09 -19.80 1.90
CA GLN A 149 -7.27 -19.07 1.44
C GLN A 149 -7.58 -17.85 2.33
N ALA A 150 -7.46 -18.00 3.65
CA ALA A 150 -7.66 -16.90 4.59
C ALA A 150 -6.66 -15.76 4.33
N TYR A 151 -5.38 -16.07 4.09
CA TYR A 151 -4.39 -15.07 3.71
C TYR A 151 -4.73 -14.39 2.38
N THR A 152 -5.18 -15.15 1.38
CA THR A 152 -5.59 -14.58 0.09
C THR A 152 -6.69 -13.53 0.26
N LEU A 153 -7.75 -13.86 1.02
CA LEU A 153 -8.84 -12.93 1.31
C LEU A 153 -8.37 -11.72 2.12
N THR A 154 -7.46 -11.93 3.06
CA THR A 154 -6.85 -10.86 3.85
C THR A 154 -6.07 -9.86 3.00
N PHE A 155 -5.30 -10.35 2.01
CA PHE A 155 -4.59 -9.45 1.09
C PHE A 155 -5.56 -8.68 0.18
N ILE A 156 -6.64 -9.31 -0.28
CA ILE A 156 -7.70 -8.63 -1.03
C ILE A 156 -8.28 -7.48 -0.21
N ASP A 157 -8.62 -7.73 1.07
CA ASP A 157 -9.10 -6.69 1.99
C ASP A 157 -8.05 -5.59 2.20
N GLY A 158 -6.77 -5.96 2.29
CA GLY A 158 -5.66 -5.01 2.39
C GLY A 158 -5.55 -4.10 1.16
N PHE A 159 -5.68 -4.64 -0.04
CA PHE A 159 -5.68 -3.85 -1.27
C PHE A 159 -6.90 -2.92 -1.36
N HIS A 160 -8.07 -3.36 -0.94
CA HIS A 160 -9.24 -2.48 -0.85
C HIS A 160 -9.02 -1.34 0.15
N LEU A 161 -8.42 -1.64 1.31
CA LEU A 161 -8.08 -0.61 2.29
C LEU A 161 -7.15 0.46 1.71
N VAL A 162 -6.09 0.05 0.99
CA VAL A 162 -5.16 0.97 0.32
C VAL A 162 -5.89 1.79 -0.75
N ALA A 163 -6.76 1.17 -1.56
CA ALA A 163 -7.56 1.87 -2.56
C ALA A 163 -8.42 2.96 -1.92
N TRP A 164 -9.14 2.64 -0.84
CA TRP A 164 -9.95 3.62 -0.11
C TRP A 164 -9.11 4.73 0.53
N ALA A 165 -7.92 4.41 1.05
CA ALA A 165 -7.00 5.41 1.57
C ALA A 165 -6.52 6.38 0.46
N CYS A 166 -6.26 5.87 -0.75
CA CYS A 166 -5.92 6.71 -1.91
C CYS A 166 -7.09 7.61 -2.33
N VAL A 167 -8.33 7.10 -2.32
CA VAL A 167 -9.54 7.90 -2.60
C VAL A 167 -9.71 9.00 -1.54
N ALA A 168 -9.53 8.68 -0.27
CA ALA A 168 -9.58 9.68 0.80
C ALA A 168 -8.51 10.76 0.62
N ALA A 169 -7.27 10.37 0.24
CA ALA A 169 -6.21 11.32 -0.07
C ALA A 169 -6.56 12.23 -1.27
N LEU A 170 -7.18 11.68 -2.31
CA LEU A 170 -7.66 12.47 -3.46
C LEU A 170 -8.74 13.48 -3.06
N LEU A 171 -9.68 13.08 -2.20
CA LEU A 171 -10.71 13.99 -1.67
C LEU A 171 -10.08 15.11 -0.83
N LEU A 172 -9.10 14.80 0.02
CA LEU A 172 -8.37 15.81 0.79
C LEU A 172 -7.62 16.78 -0.12
N ILE A 173 -6.96 16.28 -1.17
CA ILE A 173 -6.28 17.13 -2.17
C ILE A 173 -7.29 18.03 -2.87
N ALA A 174 -8.45 17.52 -3.24
CA ALA A 174 -9.51 18.30 -3.88
C ALA A 174 -10.04 19.42 -2.97
N LEU A 175 -10.21 19.14 -1.68
CA LEU A 175 -10.64 20.12 -0.69
C LEU A 175 -9.57 21.19 -0.43
N LEU A 176 -8.28 20.81 -0.42
CA LEU A 176 -7.16 21.74 -0.20
C LEU A 176 -6.82 22.58 -1.43
N ARG A 177 -7.27 22.20 -2.62
CA ARG A 177 -7.02 22.92 -3.89
C ARG A 177 -7.59 24.34 -3.94
N GLN A 178 -8.44 24.73 -3.02
CA GLN A 178 -8.95 26.10 -2.91
C GLN A 178 -7.95 27.09 -2.28
N SER A 179 -6.75 26.67 -1.92
CA SER A 179 -5.68 27.57 -1.48
C SER A 179 -5.11 28.33 -2.69
N PRO A 180 -5.15 29.67 -2.70
CA PRO A 180 -4.75 30.46 -3.86
C PRO A 180 -3.23 30.54 -3.96
N LEU A 181 -2.58 29.47 -4.37
CA LEU A 181 -1.21 29.54 -4.88
C LEU A 181 -1.29 30.04 -6.33
N ASN A 182 -1.15 31.34 -6.50
CA ASN A 182 -1.17 31.97 -7.80
C ASN A 182 0.19 31.69 -8.48
N TYR A 183 0.31 30.54 -9.14
CA TYR A 183 1.54 30.15 -9.86
C TYR A 183 1.96 31.14 -10.95
N ARG A 184 1.09 32.13 -11.26
CA ARG A 184 1.33 33.15 -12.27
C ARG A 184 2.26 34.26 -11.79
N GLU A 185 2.47 34.39 -10.48
CA GLU A 185 3.40 35.38 -9.89
C GLU A 185 4.83 34.85 -9.75
N LEU A 186 5.10 33.62 -10.21
CA LEU A 186 6.45 33.08 -10.38
C LEU A 186 7.10 33.56 -11.70
N SER A 187 6.88 34.78 -12.13
CA SER A 187 7.76 35.41 -13.10
C SER A 187 9.10 35.62 -12.41
N PHE A 188 10.09 34.85 -12.84
CA PHE A 188 11.48 35.12 -12.49
C PHE A 188 11.73 36.61 -12.72
N PRO A 189 12.36 37.34 -11.80
CA PRO A 189 12.75 38.73 -12.06
C PRO A 189 13.57 38.72 -13.34
N ASP A 190 13.08 39.44 -14.35
CA ASP A 190 13.78 39.65 -15.60
C ASP A 190 15.22 40.07 -15.31
N SER A 191 16.15 39.22 -15.75
CA SER A 191 17.60 39.48 -15.64
C SER A 191 18.08 40.65 -16.53
N ASP A 192 17.15 41.43 -17.05
CA ASP A 192 17.41 42.50 -18.05
C ASP A 192 17.38 43.93 -17.51
N THR A 193 17.76 44.17 -16.27
CA THR A 193 18.06 45.55 -15.84
C THR A 193 19.50 45.73 -15.40
N SER A 194 20.44 45.21 -16.16
CA SER A 194 21.81 45.78 -16.16
C SER A 194 21.93 46.89 -17.19
N THR A 195 21.24 47.99 -16.97
CA THR A 195 21.62 49.25 -17.62
C THR A 195 22.94 49.75 -16.99
N PRO A 196 24.00 49.87 -17.76
CA PRO A 196 25.24 50.43 -17.23
C PRO A 196 25.00 51.91 -16.89
N HIS A 197 25.18 52.22 -15.62
CA HIS A 197 25.30 53.61 -15.12
C HIS A 197 26.41 54.27 -15.92
N LYS A 198 26.05 55.15 -16.88
CA LYS A 198 26.99 56.08 -17.50
C LYS A 198 27.45 57.04 -16.42
N GLU A 199 28.63 56.80 -15.93
CA GLU A 199 29.45 57.77 -15.24
C GLU A 199 29.71 58.97 -16.20
N ASN A 200 29.06 60.12 -15.96
CA ASN A 200 29.41 61.37 -16.59
C ASN A 200 30.46 62.04 -15.71
N LEU A 201 31.64 62.27 -16.32
CA LEU A 201 32.70 63.18 -15.93
C LEU A 201 32.21 64.61 -15.75
#